data_11f2db502425fd571259c214d4a45fb3
#
_entry.id   11f2db502425fd571259c214d4a45fb3
#
_cell.length_a   1.000
_cell.length_b   1.000
_cell.length_c   1.000
_cell.angle_alpha   90.00
_cell.angle_beta   90.00
_cell.angle_gamma   90.00
#
_symmetry.space_group_name_H-M   'P 1'
#
loop_
_entity.id
_entity.type
_entity.pdbx_description
1 polymer ?
#
loop_
_entity_poly.entity_id
_entity_poly.type
_entity_poly.pdbx_seq_one_letter_code
_entity_poly.pdbx_strand_id
1 'polypeptide(L)'
;LTMGEMARLLVAEKFPGRIVLGLDARDAQVATHGWLQSSSQTVLEFAAEADQLPLAAIIYTDIAKDGMLCGPNIERTRALAQAVRAPVVASGGVKEVEDIRRLAPIGVAGVIVGRSLYEGTLTLPDALAAAKG
;
A
#
# COMPACT_ATOMS: atom_id res chain seq x y z
N LEU A 1 -4.74 1.22 -24.57
CA LEU A 1 -4.06 0.46 -23.53
C LEU A 1 -2.56 0.35 -23.81
N THR A 2 -1.75 0.58 -22.80
CA THR A 2 -0.31 0.33 -22.90
C THR A 2 -0.03 -1.18 -22.80
N MET A 3 1.18 -1.58 -23.20
CA MET A 3 1.62 -2.98 -23.03
C MET A 3 1.56 -3.42 -21.56
N GLY A 4 1.95 -2.53 -20.65
CA GLY A 4 1.88 -2.82 -19.21
C GLY A 4 0.45 -2.98 -18.70
N GLU A 5 -0.47 -2.18 -19.19
CA GLU A 5 -1.89 -2.28 -18.85
C GLU A 5 -2.49 -3.59 -19.35
N MET A 6 -2.17 -3.95 -20.58
CA MET A 6 -2.63 -5.21 -21.17
C MET A 6 -2.09 -6.43 -20.42
N ALA A 7 -0.81 -6.40 -20.08
CA ALA A 7 -0.20 -7.48 -19.31
C ALA A 7 -0.88 -7.66 -17.94
N ARG A 8 -1.18 -6.55 -17.26
CA ARG A 8 -1.88 -6.58 -15.97
C ARG A 8 -3.28 -7.17 -16.09
N LEU A 9 -4.03 -6.76 -17.11
CA LEU A 9 -5.36 -7.30 -17.38
C LEU A 9 -5.32 -8.80 -17.58
N LEU A 10 -4.46 -9.25 -18.47
CA LEU A 10 -4.35 -10.68 -18.79
C LEU A 10 -3.98 -11.53 -17.57
N VAL A 11 -3.02 -11.07 -16.77
CA VAL A 11 -2.59 -11.81 -15.58
C VAL A 11 -3.68 -11.82 -14.52
N ALA A 12 -4.31 -10.68 -14.23
CA ALA A 12 -5.34 -10.59 -13.22
C ALA A 12 -6.58 -11.42 -13.57
N GLU A 13 -6.98 -11.40 -14.85
CA GLU A 13 -8.13 -12.20 -15.32
C GLU A 13 -7.84 -13.69 -15.30
N LYS A 14 -6.61 -14.08 -15.60
CA LYS A 14 -6.19 -15.49 -15.58
C LYS A 14 -6.12 -16.06 -14.18
N PHE A 15 -5.81 -15.24 -13.18
CA PHE A 15 -5.68 -15.65 -11.79
C PHE A 15 -6.59 -14.81 -10.90
N PRO A 16 -7.92 -14.90 -11.06
CA PRO A 16 -8.85 -14.03 -10.32
C PRO A 16 -8.73 -14.22 -8.81
N GLY A 17 -8.65 -13.11 -8.08
CA GLY A 17 -8.53 -13.11 -6.64
C GLY A 17 -7.18 -13.56 -6.10
N ARG A 18 -6.17 -13.71 -6.95
CA ARG A 18 -4.84 -14.23 -6.55
C ARG A 18 -3.69 -13.29 -6.86
N ILE A 19 -3.98 -12.17 -7.53
CA ILE A 19 -2.96 -11.18 -7.87
C ILE A 19 -3.03 -10.03 -6.87
N VAL A 20 -1.89 -9.65 -6.34
CA VAL A 20 -1.73 -8.48 -5.47
C VAL A 20 -1.02 -7.40 -6.28
N LEU A 21 -1.61 -6.21 -6.32
CA LEU A 21 -0.99 -5.06 -6.97
C LEU A 21 -0.11 -4.31 -5.98
N GLY A 22 1.18 -4.18 -6.31
CA GLY A 22 2.08 -3.29 -5.60
C GLY A 22 2.01 -1.89 -6.20
N LEU A 23 1.60 -0.90 -5.42
CA LEU A 23 1.43 0.48 -5.86
C LEU A 23 2.35 1.38 -5.05
N ASP A 24 3.45 1.80 -5.69
CA ASP A 24 4.42 2.68 -5.08
C ASP A 24 4.12 4.12 -5.49
N ALA A 25 4.16 5.03 -4.54
CA ALA A 25 3.80 6.42 -4.79
C ALA A 25 4.77 7.39 -4.13
N ARG A 26 4.98 8.51 -4.80
CA ARG A 26 5.69 9.67 -4.27
C ARG A 26 4.79 10.89 -4.47
N ASP A 27 4.50 11.62 -3.37
CA ASP A 27 3.66 12.82 -3.42
C ASP A 27 2.33 12.60 -4.13
N ALA A 28 1.65 11.50 -3.80
CA ALA A 28 0.37 11.08 -4.34
C ALA A 28 0.38 10.70 -5.83
N GLN A 29 1.55 10.62 -6.46
CA GLN A 29 1.70 10.17 -7.84
C GLN A 29 2.34 8.80 -7.91
N VAL A 30 1.91 7.99 -8.88
CA VAL A 30 2.45 6.65 -9.07
C VAL A 30 3.92 6.73 -9.46
N ALA A 31 4.77 6.03 -8.72
CA ALA A 31 6.19 5.94 -8.99
C ALA A 31 6.47 4.82 -10.00
N THR A 32 7.39 5.07 -10.92
CA THR A 32 7.79 4.16 -11.98
C THR A 32 9.31 4.06 -12.07
N HIS A 33 9.79 3.16 -12.91
CA HIS A 33 11.23 2.98 -13.16
C HIS A 33 12.03 2.75 -11.88
N GLY A 34 11.58 1.83 -11.04
CA GLY A 34 12.29 1.49 -9.80
C GLY A 34 12.36 2.66 -8.82
N TRP A 35 11.30 3.49 -8.75
CA TRP A 35 11.20 4.67 -7.89
C TRP A 35 11.98 5.89 -8.40
N LEU A 36 12.64 5.80 -9.56
CA LEU A 36 13.46 6.89 -10.07
C LEU A 36 12.63 8.02 -10.69
N GLN A 37 11.42 7.71 -11.15
CA GLN A 37 10.54 8.69 -11.78
C GLN A 37 9.13 8.56 -11.22
N SER A 38 8.40 9.68 -11.22
CA SER A 38 6.98 9.69 -10.95
C SER A 38 6.22 9.83 -12.26
N SER A 39 5.09 9.13 -12.38
CA SER A 39 4.20 9.31 -13.51
C SER A 39 3.30 10.51 -13.28
N SER A 40 2.60 10.97 -14.34
CA SER A 40 1.59 12.02 -14.22
C SER A 40 0.28 11.51 -13.61
N GLN A 41 0.12 10.20 -13.48
CA GLN A 41 -1.10 9.58 -12.97
C GLN A 41 -1.09 9.57 -11.44
N THR A 42 -2.19 10.01 -10.82
CA THR A 42 -2.32 9.95 -9.37
C THR A 42 -2.59 8.53 -8.90
N VAL A 43 -2.32 8.30 -7.61
CA VAL A 43 -2.61 7.02 -6.95
C VAL A 43 -4.08 6.66 -7.08
N LEU A 44 -4.97 7.62 -6.84
CA LEU A 44 -6.41 7.37 -6.87
C LEU A 44 -6.92 7.05 -8.27
N GLU A 45 -6.41 7.74 -9.29
CA GLU A 45 -6.75 7.47 -10.69
C GLU A 45 -6.31 6.06 -11.09
N PHE A 46 -5.08 5.71 -10.80
CA PHE A 46 -4.54 4.40 -11.11
C PHE A 46 -5.28 3.29 -10.36
N ALA A 47 -5.53 3.50 -9.06
CA ALA A 47 -6.22 2.52 -8.24
C ALA A 47 -7.66 2.30 -8.71
N ALA A 48 -8.35 3.35 -9.13
CA ALA A 48 -9.71 3.23 -9.66
C ALA A 48 -9.75 2.34 -10.90
N GLU A 49 -8.79 2.48 -11.80
CA GLU A 49 -8.67 1.61 -12.97
C GLU A 49 -8.36 0.17 -12.56
N ALA A 50 -7.39 0.00 -11.68
CA ALA A 50 -6.96 -1.33 -11.23
C ALA A 50 -8.05 -2.06 -10.43
N ASP A 51 -8.90 -1.32 -9.72
CA ASP A 51 -9.96 -1.90 -8.90
C ASP A 51 -11.06 -2.57 -9.71
N GLN A 52 -11.07 -2.37 -11.02
CA GLN A 52 -11.95 -3.09 -11.94
C GLN A 52 -11.47 -4.53 -12.16
N LEU A 53 -10.23 -4.84 -11.81
CA LEU A 53 -9.66 -6.18 -11.92
C LEU A 53 -9.96 -7.00 -10.67
N PRO A 54 -10.00 -8.34 -10.79
CA PRO A 54 -10.24 -9.23 -9.65
C PRO A 54 -8.97 -9.40 -8.80
N LEU A 55 -8.55 -8.33 -8.13
CA LEU A 55 -7.34 -8.33 -7.30
C LEU A 55 -7.60 -8.94 -5.93
N ALA A 56 -6.58 -9.62 -5.38
CA ALA A 56 -6.60 -10.08 -3.99
C ALA A 56 -6.41 -8.91 -3.01
N ALA A 57 -5.54 -7.98 -3.35
CA ALA A 57 -5.24 -6.82 -2.51
C ALA A 57 -4.44 -5.77 -3.31
N ILE A 58 -4.37 -4.57 -2.75
CA ILE A 58 -3.47 -3.51 -3.22
C ILE A 58 -2.52 -3.17 -2.07
N ILE A 59 -1.23 -3.33 -2.29
CA ILE A 59 -0.20 -2.89 -1.33
C ILE A 59 0.22 -1.49 -1.72
N TYR A 60 -0.07 -0.52 -0.86
CA TYR A 60 0.27 0.87 -1.09
C TYR A 60 1.51 1.24 -0.28
N THR A 61 2.58 1.64 -0.97
CA THR A 61 3.82 2.11 -0.36
C THR A 61 4.04 3.58 -0.69
N ASP A 62 4.09 4.42 0.34
CA ASP A 62 4.58 5.79 0.20
C ASP A 62 6.10 5.72 0.27
N ILE A 63 6.78 5.84 -0.88
CA ILE A 63 8.23 5.64 -0.96
C ILE A 63 9.03 6.76 -0.28
N ALA A 64 8.42 7.92 -0.05
CA ALA A 64 9.04 8.96 0.74
C ALA A 64 9.08 8.61 2.23
N LYS A 65 8.22 7.69 2.68
CA LYS A 65 8.13 7.21 4.06
C LYS A 65 8.87 5.90 4.28
N ASP A 66 8.99 5.07 3.23
CA ASP A 66 9.53 3.72 3.34
C ASP A 66 10.95 3.70 3.88
N GLY A 67 11.18 2.93 4.94
CA GLY A 67 12.47 2.81 5.60
C GLY A 67 12.93 4.03 6.39
N MET A 68 12.15 5.09 6.47
CA MET A 68 12.54 6.35 7.12
C MET A 68 12.19 6.43 8.60
N LEU A 69 11.38 5.49 9.11
CA LEU A 69 10.91 5.49 10.50
C LEU A 69 10.31 6.83 10.94
N CYS A 70 9.52 7.45 10.05
CA CYS A 70 8.89 8.75 10.29
C CYS A 70 7.37 8.66 10.45
N GLY A 71 6.82 7.45 10.48
CA GLY A 71 5.38 7.21 10.48
C GLY A 71 4.83 7.04 9.07
N PRO A 72 3.73 6.28 8.92
CA PRO A 72 3.09 6.08 7.63
C PRO A 72 2.27 7.30 7.20
N ASN A 73 1.91 7.35 5.92
CA ASN A 73 1.03 8.40 5.43
C ASN A 73 -0.44 8.00 5.67
N ILE A 74 -0.96 8.40 6.81
CA ILE A 74 -2.32 8.02 7.25
C ILE A 74 -3.38 8.58 6.29
N GLU A 75 -3.29 9.85 5.92
CA GLU A 75 -4.31 10.52 5.12
C GLU A 75 -4.43 9.92 3.71
N ARG A 76 -3.29 9.68 3.06
CA ARG A 76 -3.29 9.10 1.71
C ARG A 76 -3.70 7.64 1.72
N THR A 77 -3.29 6.90 2.75
CA THR A 77 -3.71 5.50 2.91
C THR A 77 -5.22 5.42 3.15
N ARG A 78 -5.77 6.31 3.97
CA ARG A 78 -7.22 6.39 4.20
C ARG A 78 -7.96 6.69 2.90
N ALA A 79 -7.50 7.68 2.15
CA ALA A 79 -8.14 8.08 0.89
C ALA A 79 -8.18 6.90 -0.09
N LEU A 80 -7.10 6.15 -0.20
CA LEU A 80 -7.05 4.97 -1.06
C LEU A 80 -7.99 3.87 -0.57
N ALA A 81 -7.96 3.56 0.72
CA ALA A 81 -8.81 2.51 1.30
C ALA A 81 -10.30 2.80 1.11
N GLN A 82 -10.69 4.08 1.12
CA GLN A 82 -12.07 4.49 0.90
C GLN A 82 -12.47 4.51 -0.58
N ALA A 83 -11.50 4.62 -1.47
CA ALA A 83 -11.74 4.77 -2.91
C ALA A 83 -11.88 3.44 -3.66
N VAL A 84 -11.36 2.35 -3.12
CA VAL A 84 -11.32 1.05 -3.79
C VAL A 84 -12.07 -0.03 -3.00
N ARG A 85 -12.54 -1.05 -3.72
CA ARG A 85 -13.18 -2.23 -3.12
C ARG A 85 -12.16 -3.27 -2.68
N ALA A 86 -11.03 -3.37 -3.38
CA ALA A 86 -9.98 -4.32 -3.05
C ALA A 86 -9.40 -4.01 -1.66
N PRO A 87 -9.02 -5.04 -0.89
CA PRO A 87 -8.34 -4.83 0.37
C PRO A 87 -7.04 -4.04 0.19
N VAL A 88 -6.80 -3.04 1.04
CA VAL A 88 -5.59 -2.23 0.98
C VAL A 88 -4.66 -2.61 2.12
N VAL A 89 -3.40 -2.86 1.79
CA VAL A 89 -2.33 -3.13 2.76
C VAL A 89 -1.43 -1.90 2.79
N ALA A 90 -1.26 -1.32 3.97
CA ALA A 90 -0.41 -0.15 4.16
C ALA A 90 1.06 -0.57 4.27
N SER A 91 1.93 0.17 3.61
CA SER A 91 3.37 -0.07 3.61
C SER A 91 4.14 1.25 3.60
N GLY A 92 5.29 1.25 4.27
CA GLY A 92 6.20 2.40 4.30
C GLY A 92 6.10 3.24 5.56
N GLY A 93 7.20 3.36 6.27
CA GLY A 93 7.37 4.30 7.37
C GLY A 93 6.83 3.88 8.73
N VAL A 94 6.23 2.71 8.86
CA VAL A 94 5.72 2.25 10.16
C VAL A 94 6.88 2.13 11.15
N LYS A 95 6.81 2.88 12.24
CA LYS A 95 7.88 3.01 13.23
C LYS A 95 7.54 2.33 14.54
N GLU A 96 6.32 2.53 15.03
CA GLU A 96 5.95 2.13 16.38
C GLU A 96 4.49 1.65 16.46
N VAL A 97 4.13 1.11 17.60
CA VAL A 97 2.78 0.57 17.87
C VAL A 97 1.68 1.57 17.57
N GLU A 98 1.88 2.83 17.91
CA GLU A 98 0.89 3.87 17.69
C GLU A 98 0.54 4.06 16.20
N ASP A 99 1.51 3.85 15.32
CA ASP A 99 1.25 3.92 13.88
C ASP A 99 0.25 2.86 13.45
N ILE A 100 0.37 1.64 14.00
CA ILE A 100 -0.56 0.55 13.71
C ILE A 100 -1.95 0.88 14.26
N ARG A 101 -2.02 1.45 15.47
CA ARG A 101 -3.30 1.87 16.07
C ARG A 101 -3.99 2.95 15.25
N ARG A 102 -3.22 3.82 14.60
CA ARG A 102 -3.75 4.87 13.72
C ARG A 102 -4.21 4.33 12.37
N LEU A 103 -3.59 3.26 11.88
CA LEU A 103 -3.97 2.62 10.62
C LEU A 103 -5.17 1.69 10.77
N ALA A 104 -5.31 1.01 11.89
CA ALA A 104 -6.37 0.01 12.07
C ALA A 104 -7.78 0.56 11.80
N PRO A 105 -8.18 1.74 12.31
CA PRO A 105 -9.56 2.23 12.13
C PRO A 105 -9.87 2.76 10.73
N ILE A 106 -8.87 2.95 9.86
CA ILE A 106 -9.12 3.49 8.51
C ILE A 106 -9.52 2.44 7.48
N GLY A 107 -9.64 1.18 7.89
CA GLY A 107 -10.13 0.13 7.02
C GLY A 107 -9.07 -0.59 6.19
N VAL A 108 -7.79 -0.51 6.58
CA VAL A 108 -6.75 -1.30 5.92
C VAL A 108 -6.88 -2.77 6.30
N ALA A 109 -6.59 -3.65 5.36
CA ALA A 109 -6.63 -5.09 5.57
C ALA A 109 -5.39 -5.62 6.29
N GLY A 110 -4.29 -4.87 6.21
CA GLY A 110 -3.04 -5.27 6.84
C GLY A 110 -2.00 -4.15 6.76
N VAL A 111 -0.89 -4.38 7.43
CA VAL A 111 0.22 -3.44 7.51
C VAL A 111 1.53 -4.21 7.33
N ILE A 112 2.41 -3.69 6.49
CA ILE A 112 3.75 -4.25 6.32
C ILE A 112 4.69 -3.45 7.22
N VAL A 113 5.40 -4.16 8.08
CA VAL A 113 6.45 -3.59 8.92
C VAL A 113 7.79 -4.18 8.51
N GLY A 114 8.80 -3.35 8.41
CA GLY A 114 10.11 -3.75 7.95
C GLY A 114 11.21 -3.27 8.87
N ARG A 115 11.81 -2.13 8.55
CA ARG A 115 12.97 -1.59 9.27
C ARG A 115 12.77 -1.47 10.77
N SER A 116 11.57 -1.12 11.22
CA SER A 116 11.28 -0.98 12.65
C SER A 116 11.52 -2.26 13.44
N LEU A 117 11.32 -3.43 12.83
CA LEU A 117 11.63 -4.72 13.47
C LEU A 117 13.14 -4.92 13.64
N TYR A 118 13.92 -4.53 12.63
CA TYR A 118 15.38 -4.67 12.68
C TYR A 118 16.02 -3.65 13.61
N GLU A 119 15.49 -2.43 13.65
CA GLU A 119 15.98 -1.37 14.53
C GLU A 119 15.47 -1.49 15.97
N GLY A 120 14.49 -2.34 16.20
CA GLY A 120 13.96 -2.58 17.54
C GLY A 120 12.98 -1.53 18.06
N THR A 121 12.48 -0.64 17.20
CA THR A 121 11.45 0.36 17.61
C THR A 121 10.08 -0.27 17.74
N LEU A 122 9.88 -1.46 17.17
CA LEU A 122 8.63 -2.21 17.19
C LEU A 122 8.96 -3.69 17.29
N THR A 123 8.26 -4.43 18.16
CA THR A 123 8.35 -5.89 18.20
C THR A 123 7.15 -6.51 17.50
N LEU A 124 7.30 -7.70 16.97
CA LEU A 124 6.20 -8.39 16.29
C LEU A 124 5.04 -8.70 17.25
N PRO A 125 5.27 -9.18 18.48
CA PRO A 125 4.15 -9.38 19.42
C PRO A 125 3.34 -8.12 19.68
N ASP A 126 4.01 -6.98 19.88
CA ASP A 126 3.33 -5.70 20.11
C ASP A 126 2.57 -5.23 18.87
N ALA A 127 3.15 -5.44 17.69
CA ALA A 127 2.49 -5.11 16.42
C ALA A 127 1.20 -5.92 16.25
N LEU A 128 1.25 -7.22 16.52
CA LEU A 128 0.09 -8.10 16.41
C LEU A 128 -1.01 -7.71 17.42
N ALA A 129 -0.62 -7.36 18.63
CA ALA A 129 -1.57 -6.91 19.66
C ALA A 129 -2.25 -5.60 19.24
N ALA A 130 -1.51 -4.66 18.69
CA ALA A 130 -2.05 -3.38 18.21
C ALA A 130 -2.99 -3.56 17.01
N ALA A 131 -2.70 -4.51 16.13
CA ALA A 131 -3.52 -4.81 14.96
C ALA A 131 -4.90 -5.40 15.32
N LYS A 132 -5.00 -6.06 16.45
CA LYS A 132 -6.26 -6.63 16.93
C LYS A 132 -7.21 -5.56 17.52
N GLY A 133 -6.72 -4.38 17.76
CA GLY A 133 -7.47 -3.31 18.38
C GLY A 133 -7.40 -3.38 19.86
#